data_a461b553b115220e525bae60631d2985
#
_entry.id   a461b553b115220e525bae60631d2985
#
_cell.length_a   1.000
_cell.length_b   1.000
_cell.length_c   1.000
_cell.angle_alpha   90.00
_cell.angle_beta   90.00
_cell.angle_gamma   90.00
#
_symmetry.space_group_name_H-M   'P 1'
#
loop_
_entity.id
_entity.type
_entity.pdbx_description
1 polymer ?
#
loop_
_entity_poly.entity_id
_entity_poly.type
_entity_poly.pdbx_seq_one_letter_code
_entity_poly.pdbx_strand_id
1 'polypeptide(L)'
;MKSKINDELNKVKRELYLKAASVYFDKCGYKNFKISQLAKELETSVGTIYNLFISKEDLYLEYLILKLQSFLDKLNENETDNPMQNLELYLACKYEIFIQIDNNRDETLTNDPYFFHKLDISNHAIVNEIYEFLIRQFKSLYPNQDMNYGHIVILFKKLSDGFIESYLLKKYDTKDIVENTIKLFFYGIEKK
;
A
#
# COMPACT_ATOMS: atom_id res chain seq x y z
N MET A 1 -18.58 -2.06 -33.01
CA MET A 1 -17.64 -0.94 -33.12
C MET A 1 -17.94 0.19 -32.12
N LYS A 2 -19.17 0.74 -32.04
CA LYS A 2 -19.54 1.76 -31.04
C LYS A 2 -19.37 1.33 -29.57
N SER A 3 -19.63 0.06 -29.21
CA SER A 3 -19.45 -0.46 -27.86
C SER A 3 -17.98 -0.43 -27.44
N LYS A 4 -17.05 -0.93 -28.23
CA LYS A 4 -15.62 -0.93 -27.94
C LYS A 4 -15.04 0.49 -27.74
N ILE A 5 -15.49 1.45 -28.56
CA ILE A 5 -15.07 2.85 -28.43
C ILE A 5 -15.59 3.45 -27.10
N ASN A 6 -16.82 3.16 -26.71
CA ASN A 6 -17.38 3.60 -25.45
C ASN A 6 -16.65 2.98 -24.24
N ASP A 7 -16.29 1.71 -24.33
CA ASP A 7 -15.56 0.99 -23.28
C ASP A 7 -14.15 1.60 -23.08
N GLU A 8 -13.46 1.91 -24.18
CA GLU A 8 -12.17 2.59 -24.16
C GLU A 8 -12.27 4.00 -23.59
N LEU A 9 -13.27 4.78 -23.99
CA LEU A 9 -13.53 6.12 -23.46
C LEU A 9 -13.83 6.08 -21.97
N ASN A 10 -14.61 5.10 -21.50
CA ASN A 10 -14.90 4.93 -20.08
C ASN A 10 -13.65 4.55 -19.29
N LYS A 11 -12.77 3.72 -19.85
CA LYS A 11 -11.50 3.37 -19.24
C LYS A 11 -10.62 4.61 -19.05
N VAL A 12 -10.42 5.40 -20.10
CA VAL A 12 -9.64 6.64 -20.03
C VAL A 12 -10.24 7.64 -19.03
N LYS A 13 -11.57 7.80 -19.04
CA LYS A 13 -12.26 8.67 -18.05
C LYS A 13 -12.06 8.16 -16.63
N ARG A 14 -12.17 6.85 -16.40
CA ARG A 14 -11.96 6.24 -15.09
C ARG A 14 -10.56 6.54 -14.57
N GLU A 15 -9.53 6.35 -15.40
CA GLU A 15 -8.14 6.65 -15.05
C GLU A 15 -7.91 8.14 -14.71
N LEU A 16 -8.47 9.05 -15.52
CA LEU A 16 -8.39 10.50 -15.27
C LEU A 16 -9.09 10.90 -13.97
N TYR A 17 -10.27 10.35 -13.70
CA TYR A 17 -11.04 10.66 -12.51
C TYR A 17 -10.40 10.07 -11.26
N LEU A 18 -9.84 8.88 -11.35
CA LEU A 18 -9.07 8.26 -10.28
C LEU A 18 -7.81 9.09 -9.95
N LYS A 19 -7.09 9.57 -10.98
CA LYS A 19 -5.92 10.43 -10.80
C LYS A 19 -6.28 11.75 -10.12
N ALA A 20 -7.38 12.39 -10.52
CA ALA A 20 -7.87 13.58 -9.85
C ALA A 20 -8.29 13.30 -8.40
N ALA A 21 -9.03 12.21 -8.15
CA ALA A 21 -9.43 11.78 -6.82
C ALA A 21 -8.22 11.51 -5.92
N SER A 22 -7.14 10.93 -6.46
CA SER A 22 -5.92 10.63 -5.72
C SER A 22 -5.30 11.88 -5.09
N VAL A 23 -5.27 13.01 -5.82
CA VAL A 23 -4.78 14.30 -5.30
C VAL A 23 -5.61 14.76 -4.10
N TYR A 24 -6.92 14.54 -4.13
CA TYR A 24 -7.79 14.87 -3.00
C TYR A 24 -7.63 13.93 -1.83
N PHE A 25 -7.54 12.63 -2.08
CA PHE A 25 -7.28 11.65 -1.02
C PHE A 25 -5.95 11.94 -0.32
N ASP A 26 -4.89 12.26 -1.06
CA ASP A 26 -3.60 12.66 -0.49
C ASP A 26 -3.70 13.93 0.36
N LYS A 27 -4.58 14.87 -0.01
CA LYS A 27 -4.73 16.17 0.66
C LYS A 27 -5.62 16.13 1.90
N CYS A 28 -6.75 15.42 1.85
CA CYS A 28 -7.77 15.49 2.89
C CYS A 28 -8.19 14.15 3.49
N GLY A 29 -7.63 13.05 3.01
CA GLY A 29 -7.96 11.69 3.44
C GLY A 29 -9.36 11.23 3.03
N TYR A 30 -9.63 9.95 3.28
CA TYR A 30 -10.91 9.33 2.94
C TYR A 30 -12.10 10.02 3.61
N LYS A 31 -12.01 10.31 4.92
CA LYS A 31 -13.14 10.85 5.72
C LYS A 31 -13.64 12.18 5.16
N ASN A 32 -12.72 13.09 4.84
CA ASN A 32 -13.04 14.44 4.42
C ASN A 32 -13.27 14.58 2.90
N PHE A 33 -12.94 13.55 2.13
CA PHE A 33 -13.17 13.52 0.69
C PHE A 33 -14.67 13.52 0.35
N LYS A 34 -15.08 14.41 -0.55
CA LYS A 34 -16.46 14.52 -1.03
C LYS A 34 -16.52 14.34 -2.54
N ILE A 35 -17.29 13.37 -2.99
CA ILE A 35 -17.55 13.12 -4.44
C ILE A 35 -18.09 14.38 -5.14
N SER A 36 -18.92 15.18 -4.46
CA SER A 36 -19.47 16.42 -5.03
C SER A 36 -18.39 17.48 -5.33
N GLN A 37 -17.31 17.50 -4.55
CA GLN A 37 -16.18 18.40 -4.78
C GLN A 37 -15.35 17.95 -5.98
N LEU A 38 -15.10 16.65 -6.09
CA LEU A 38 -14.45 16.06 -7.26
C LEU A 38 -15.26 16.30 -8.54
N ALA A 39 -16.60 16.13 -8.47
CA ALA A 39 -17.48 16.35 -9.60
C ALA A 39 -17.44 17.82 -10.08
N LYS A 40 -17.40 18.78 -9.15
CA LYS A 40 -17.29 20.22 -9.46
C LYS A 40 -15.95 20.53 -10.16
N GLU A 41 -14.85 19.99 -9.70
CA GLU A 41 -13.54 20.23 -10.31
C GLU A 41 -13.40 19.62 -11.69
N LEU A 42 -13.96 18.42 -11.87
CA LEU A 42 -13.97 17.74 -13.17
C LEU A 42 -15.06 18.25 -14.11
N GLU A 43 -15.77 19.32 -13.74
CA GLU A 43 -16.88 19.89 -14.50
C GLU A 43 -17.90 18.84 -14.95
N THR A 44 -18.22 17.91 -14.05
CA THR A 44 -19.09 16.76 -14.30
C THR A 44 -20.18 16.62 -13.24
N SER A 45 -21.10 15.67 -13.43
CA SER A 45 -22.10 15.33 -12.43
C SER A 45 -21.61 14.26 -11.45
N VAL A 46 -22.14 14.29 -10.23
CA VAL A 46 -21.93 13.21 -9.23
C VAL A 46 -22.36 11.85 -9.80
N GLY A 47 -23.47 11.83 -10.57
CA GLY A 47 -23.95 10.63 -11.24
C GLY A 47 -22.96 10.08 -12.26
N THR A 48 -22.23 10.94 -12.98
CA THR A 48 -21.18 10.52 -13.91
C THR A 48 -20.05 9.79 -13.18
N ILE A 49 -19.66 10.25 -11.99
CA ILE A 49 -18.64 9.60 -11.17
C ILE A 49 -19.13 8.22 -10.70
N TYR A 50 -20.37 8.13 -10.20
CA TYR A 50 -20.96 6.86 -9.76
C TYR A 50 -21.23 5.87 -10.91
N ASN A 51 -21.30 6.33 -12.15
CA ASN A 51 -21.34 5.44 -13.30
C ASN A 51 -19.97 4.77 -13.59
N LEU A 52 -18.89 5.37 -13.12
CA LEU A 52 -17.53 4.83 -13.27
C LEU A 52 -17.07 4.07 -12.03
N PHE A 53 -17.47 4.51 -10.84
CA PHE A 53 -17.11 3.92 -9.55
C PHE A 53 -18.39 3.64 -8.77
N ILE A 54 -18.55 2.40 -8.34
CA ILE A 54 -19.77 1.91 -7.68
C ILE A 54 -20.06 2.70 -6.40
N SER A 55 -19.01 3.09 -5.66
CA SER A 55 -19.11 3.81 -4.41
C SER A 55 -17.86 4.68 -4.15
N LYS A 56 -17.89 5.49 -3.08
CA LYS A 56 -16.70 6.20 -2.60
C LYS A 56 -15.63 5.22 -2.12
N GLU A 57 -16.05 4.12 -1.53
CA GLU A 57 -15.19 3.02 -1.07
C GLU A 57 -14.48 2.36 -2.25
N ASP A 58 -15.19 2.10 -3.33
CA ASP A 58 -14.64 1.53 -4.57
C ASP A 58 -13.56 2.46 -5.17
N LEU A 59 -13.87 3.75 -5.31
CA LEU A 59 -12.91 4.76 -5.75
C LEU A 59 -11.66 4.83 -4.83
N TYR A 60 -11.88 4.71 -3.51
CA TYR A 60 -10.79 4.72 -2.56
C TYR A 60 -9.92 3.47 -2.62
N LEU A 61 -10.52 2.29 -2.80
CA LEU A 61 -9.78 1.05 -3.02
C LEU A 61 -8.89 1.12 -4.26
N GLU A 62 -9.39 1.69 -5.35
CA GLU A 62 -8.57 1.90 -6.56
C GLU A 62 -7.42 2.90 -6.32
N TYR A 63 -7.67 3.96 -5.56
CA TYR A 63 -6.60 4.85 -5.12
C TYR A 63 -5.51 4.11 -4.31
N LEU A 64 -5.90 3.20 -3.41
CA LEU A 64 -4.94 2.40 -2.65
C LEU A 64 -4.15 1.45 -3.55
N ILE A 65 -4.79 0.88 -4.57
CA ILE A 65 -4.11 0.04 -5.58
C ILE A 65 -3.08 0.87 -6.35
N LEU A 66 -3.38 2.12 -6.72
CA LEU A 66 -2.38 3.02 -7.32
C LEU A 66 -1.20 3.28 -6.37
N LYS A 67 -1.45 3.45 -5.07
CA LYS A 67 -0.36 3.61 -4.09
C LYS A 67 0.49 2.35 -3.96
N LEU A 68 -0.13 1.17 -3.98
CA LEU A 68 0.60 -0.10 -4.01
C LEU A 68 1.41 -0.28 -5.30
N GLN A 69 0.89 0.17 -6.45
CA GLN A 69 1.65 0.16 -7.70
C GLN A 69 2.89 1.06 -7.59
N SER A 70 2.72 2.29 -7.14
CA SER A 70 3.84 3.20 -6.93
C SER A 70 4.87 2.66 -5.93
N PHE A 71 4.40 1.95 -4.91
CA PHE A 71 5.26 1.27 -3.95
C PHE A 71 6.08 0.16 -4.61
N LEU A 72 5.43 -0.71 -5.39
CA LEU A 72 6.09 -1.80 -6.11
C LEU A 72 7.09 -1.26 -7.16
N ASP A 73 6.71 -0.21 -7.90
CA ASP A 73 7.59 0.45 -8.87
C ASP A 73 8.85 0.97 -8.16
N LYS A 74 8.68 1.64 -7.00
CA LYS A 74 9.81 2.14 -6.20
C LYS A 74 10.73 1.01 -5.69
N LEU A 75 10.16 -0.15 -5.32
CA LEU A 75 10.95 -1.32 -4.95
C LEU A 75 11.76 -1.84 -6.14
N ASN A 76 11.12 -2.03 -7.29
CA ASN A 76 11.77 -2.57 -8.49
C ASN A 76 12.84 -1.64 -9.06
N GLU A 77 12.61 -0.33 -9.06
CA GLU A 77 13.56 0.69 -9.54
C GLU A 77 14.82 0.80 -8.66
N ASN A 78 14.72 0.46 -7.38
CA ASN A 78 15.82 0.58 -6.42
C ASN A 78 16.31 -0.78 -5.90
N GLU A 79 15.88 -1.89 -6.52
CA GLU A 79 16.34 -3.23 -6.18
C GLU A 79 17.86 -3.34 -6.44
N THR A 80 18.58 -3.90 -5.47
CA THR A 80 20.04 -4.12 -5.53
C THR A 80 20.36 -5.60 -5.53
N ASP A 81 21.62 -5.95 -5.75
CA ASP A 81 22.09 -7.35 -5.62
C ASP A 81 22.16 -7.83 -4.17
N ASN A 82 21.99 -6.93 -3.19
CA ASN A 82 22.03 -7.28 -1.76
C ASN A 82 20.60 -7.49 -1.22
N PRO A 83 20.20 -8.75 -0.95
CA PRO A 83 18.85 -9.05 -0.51
C PRO A 83 18.50 -8.43 0.86
N MET A 84 19.48 -8.21 1.75
CA MET A 84 19.22 -7.55 3.03
C MET A 84 18.88 -6.07 2.83
N GLN A 85 19.60 -5.37 1.95
CA GLN A 85 19.28 -3.98 1.59
C GLN A 85 17.90 -3.86 0.93
N ASN A 86 17.48 -4.86 0.16
CA ASN A 86 16.15 -4.89 -0.45
C ASN A 86 15.04 -5.10 0.59
N LEU A 87 15.28 -5.88 1.65
CA LEU A 87 14.35 -5.99 2.78
C LEU A 87 14.27 -4.68 3.58
N GLU A 88 15.39 -4.01 3.79
CA GLU A 88 15.43 -2.67 4.42
C GLU A 88 14.70 -1.63 3.55
N LEU A 89 14.91 -1.65 2.23
CA LEU A 89 14.19 -0.81 1.27
C LEU A 89 12.66 -1.01 1.35
N TYR A 90 12.22 -2.27 1.39
CA TYR A 90 10.80 -2.59 1.56
C TYR A 90 10.24 -1.97 2.84
N LEU A 91 10.93 -2.14 3.99
CA LEU A 91 10.49 -1.57 5.26
C LEU A 91 10.49 -0.04 5.23
N ALA A 92 11.54 0.57 4.70
CA ALA A 92 11.65 2.03 4.61
C ALA A 92 10.50 2.62 3.79
N CYS A 93 10.26 2.08 2.58
CA CYS A 93 9.16 2.52 1.72
C CYS A 93 7.79 2.30 2.37
N LYS A 94 7.61 1.16 3.03
CA LYS A 94 6.36 0.83 3.74
C LYS A 94 6.11 1.82 4.87
N TYR A 95 7.08 2.05 5.73
CA TYR A 95 6.93 2.95 6.87
C TYR A 95 6.75 4.42 6.45
N GLU A 96 7.44 4.86 5.39
CA GLU A 96 7.26 6.20 4.83
C GLU A 96 5.80 6.46 4.45
N ILE A 97 5.18 5.53 3.73
CA ILE A 97 3.76 5.64 3.31
C ILE A 97 2.86 5.79 4.53
N PHE A 98 3.06 4.97 5.59
CA PHE A 98 2.21 4.98 6.77
C PHE A 98 2.41 6.24 7.62
N ILE A 99 3.63 6.72 7.78
CA ILE A 99 3.93 7.96 8.49
C ILE A 99 3.32 9.16 7.76
N GLN A 100 3.37 9.18 6.41
CA GLN A 100 2.73 10.22 5.61
C GLN A 100 1.21 10.22 5.76
N ILE A 101 0.58 9.05 5.81
CA ILE A 101 -0.85 8.89 6.03
C ILE A 101 -1.25 9.41 7.42
N ASP A 102 -0.51 9.08 8.47
CA ASP A 102 -0.78 9.56 9.84
C ASP A 102 -0.62 11.09 9.93
N ASN A 103 0.42 11.65 9.31
CA ASN A 103 0.65 13.10 9.27
C ASN A 103 -0.51 13.85 8.58
N ASN A 104 -1.17 13.23 7.61
CA ASN A 104 -2.35 13.76 6.95
C ASN A 104 -3.65 13.53 7.76
N ARG A 105 -3.56 12.96 8.97
CA ARG A 105 -4.65 12.69 9.91
C ARG A 105 -5.81 11.89 9.29
N ASP A 106 -5.48 10.91 8.47
CA ASP A 106 -6.51 9.98 7.99
C ASP A 106 -6.85 8.95 9.06
N GLU A 107 -7.66 9.37 10.05
CA GLU A 107 -8.16 8.51 11.13
C GLU A 107 -8.83 7.22 10.61
N THR A 108 -9.23 7.19 9.33
CA THR A 108 -9.91 6.03 8.75
C THR A 108 -8.97 4.85 8.55
N LEU A 109 -7.72 5.13 8.16
CA LEU A 109 -6.71 4.09 7.99
C LEU A 109 -6.18 3.60 9.34
N THR A 110 -6.05 4.51 10.31
CA THR A 110 -5.59 4.18 11.66
C THR A 110 -6.64 3.49 12.51
N ASN A 111 -7.94 3.72 12.21
CA ASN A 111 -9.06 3.17 12.96
C ASN A 111 -9.67 1.91 12.33
N ASP A 112 -9.25 1.49 11.13
CA ASP A 112 -9.66 0.20 10.55
C ASP A 112 -8.56 -0.86 10.76
N PRO A 113 -8.61 -1.67 11.84
CA PRO A 113 -7.62 -2.71 12.11
C PRO A 113 -7.59 -3.80 11.03
N TYR A 114 -8.62 -3.84 10.17
CA TYR A 114 -8.73 -4.77 9.06
C TYR A 114 -8.31 -4.16 7.72
N PHE A 115 -7.87 -2.89 7.69
CA PHE A 115 -7.49 -2.21 6.44
C PHE A 115 -6.46 -3.01 5.64
N PHE A 116 -5.38 -3.43 6.30
CA PHE A 116 -4.35 -4.27 5.66
C PHE A 116 -4.84 -5.66 5.29
N HIS A 117 -5.77 -6.19 6.09
CA HIS A 117 -6.39 -7.47 5.80
C HIS A 117 -7.31 -7.39 4.58
N LYS A 118 -8.03 -6.30 4.39
CA LYS A 118 -8.83 -6.06 3.18
C LYS A 118 -7.98 -5.96 1.93
N LEU A 119 -6.83 -5.30 1.98
CA LEU A 119 -5.89 -5.26 0.86
C LEU A 119 -5.30 -6.63 0.54
N ASP A 120 -4.96 -7.43 1.56
CA ASP A 120 -4.48 -8.81 1.39
C ASP A 120 -5.57 -9.76 0.83
N ILE A 121 -6.84 -9.56 1.22
CA ILE A 121 -7.99 -10.37 0.78
C ILE A 121 -8.39 -10.05 -0.67
N SER A 122 -8.03 -8.88 -1.19
CA SER A 122 -8.47 -8.47 -2.53
C SER A 122 -7.90 -9.32 -3.67
N ASN A 123 -7.01 -10.28 -3.38
CA ASN A 123 -6.33 -11.12 -4.39
C ASN A 123 -5.76 -10.33 -5.57
N HIS A 124 -5.40 -9.08 -5.32
CA HIS A 124 -4.94 -8.20 -6.37
C HIS A 124 -3.54 -8.62 -6.82
N ALA A 125 -3.29 -8.63 -8.14
CA ALA A 125 -2.02 -9.04 -8.72
C ALA A 125 -0.81 -8.32 -8.09
N ILE A 126 -0.94 -7.02 -7.82
CA ILE A 126 0.09 -6.18 -7.19
C ILE A 126 0.50 -6.69 -5.80
N VAL A 127 -0.45 -7.16 -5.01
CA VAL A 127 -0.15 -7.71 -3.67
C VAL A 127 0.71 -8.96 -3.82
N ASN A 128 0.35 -9.84 -4.77
CA ASN A 128 1.14 -11.02 -5.08
C ASN A 128 2.55 -10.67 -5.56
N GLU A 129 2.70 -9.65 -6.40
CA GLU A 129 4.01 -9.20 -6.88
C GLU A 129 4.90 -8.67 -5.75
N ILE A 130 4.33 -7.96 -4.77
CA ILE A 130 5.05 -7.54 -3.55
C ILE A 130 5.49 -8.75 -2.74
N TYR A 131 4.63 -9.77 -2.58
CA TYR A 131 5.02 -11.02 -1.91
C TYR A 131 6.13 -11.73 -2.67
N GLU A 132 6.06 -11.83 -4.00
CA GLU A 132 7.11 -12.45 -4.82
C GLU A 132 8.43 -11.67 -4.75
N PHE A 133 8.40 -10.33 -4.69
CA PHE A 133 9.58 -9.53 -4.42
C PHE A 133 10.26 -9.98 -3.11
N LEU A 134 9.52 -10.07 -2.01
CA LEU A 134 10.05 -10.48 -0.71
C LEU A 134 10.53 -11.95 -0.71
N ILE A 135 9.79 -12.86 -1.36
CA ILE A 135 10.15 -14.26 -1.49
C ILE A 135 11.52 -14.41 -2.18
N ARG A 136 11.77 -13.63 -3.25
CA ARG A 136 13.08 -13.62 -3.94
C ARG A 136 14.21 -13.23 -2.98
N GLN A 137 14.00 -12.22 -2.14
CA GLN A 137 15.02 -11.78 -1.19
C GLN A 137 15.32 -12.87 -0.15
N PHE A 138 14.31 -13.48 0.43
CA PHE A 138 14.53 -14.56 1.41
C PHE A 138 15.15 -15.82 0.77
N LYS A 139 14.79 -16.18 -0.46
CA LYS A 139 15.46 -17.26 -1.21
C LYS A 139 16.93 -16.97 -1.46
N SER A 140 17.28 -15.72 -1.77
CA SER A 140 18.68 -15.31 -1.96
C SER A 140 19.48 -15.33 -0.66
N LEU A 141 18.88 -14.97 0.48
CA LEU A 141 19.53 -15.04 1.80
C LEU A 141 19.75 -16.49 2.27
N TYR A 142 18.84 -17.39 1.95
CA TYR A 142 18.82 -18.77 2.49
C TYR A 142 18.60 -19.82 1.39
N PRO A 143 19.44 -19.88 0.34
CA PRO A 143 19.18 -20.66 -0.88
C PRO A 143 19.08 -22.17 -0.67
N ASN A 144 19.67 -22.70 0.40
CA ASN A 144 19.79 -24.14 0.65
C ASN A 144 18.98 -24.61 1.87
N GLN A 145 18.05 -23.81 2.35
CA GLN A 145 17.23 -24.18 3.50
C GLN A 145 15.88 -24.72 3.05
N ASP A 146 15.47 -25.84 3.65
CA ASP A 146 14.11 -26.39 3.49
C ASP A 146 13.15 -25.59 4.38
N MET A 147 12.74 -24.44 3.87
CA MET A 147 11.80 -23.56 4.56
C MET A 147 10.71 -23.06 3.61
N ASN A 148 9.51 -22.84 4.16
CA ASN A 148 8.43 -22.24 3.41
C ASN A 148 8.61 -20.71 3.37
N TYR A 149 9.21 -20.21 2.30
CA TYR A 149 9.48 -18.77 2.13
C TYR A 149 8.20 -17.93 2.14
N GLY A 150 7.07 -18.45 1.67
CA GLY A 150 5.78 -17.76 1.77
C GLY A 150 5.38 -17.50 3.22
N HIS A 151 5.54 -18.49 4.12
CA HIS A 151 5.30 -18.29 5.55
C HIS A 151 6.26 -17.26 6.16
N ILE A 152 7.55 -17.33 5.81
CA ILE A 152 8.55 -16.38 6.31
C ILE A 152 8.18 -14.94 5.92
N VAL A 153 7.78 -14.73 4.67
CA VAL A 153 7.35 -13.42 4.17
C VAL A 153 6.11 -12.92 4.89
N ILE A 154 5.13 -13.80 5.14
CA ILE A 154 3.92 -13.44 5.91
C ILE A 154 4.32 -13.00 7.33
N LEU A 155 5.21 -13.73 8.00
CA LEU A 155 5.68 -13.38 9.35
C LEU A 155 6.44 -12.05 9.34
N PHE A 156 7.32 -11.84 8.36
CA PHE A 156 8.06 -10.59 8.19
C PHE A 156 7.12 -9.39 7.99
N LYS A 157 6.14 -9.56 7.08
CA LYS A 157 5.10 -8.56 6.85
C LYS A 157 4.30 -8.27 8.13
N LYS A 158 3.83 -9.31 8.84
CA LYS A 158 3.04 -9.14 10.07
C LYS A 158 3.84 -8.48 11.20
N LEU A 159 5.12 -8.78 11.34
CA LEU A 159 5.98 -8.07 12.27
C LEU A 159 6.06 -6.58 11.92
N SER A 160 6.28 -6.26 10.65
CA SER A 160 6.32 -4.87 10.19
C SER A 160 4.99 -4.13 10.36
N ASP A 161 3.84 -4.82 10.20
CA ASP A 161 2.51 -4.27 10.51
C ASP A 161 2.39 -3.95 12.01
N GLY A 162 2.89 -4.84 12.89
CA GLY A 162 2.90 -4.62 14.34
C GLY A 162 3.71 -3.39 14.77
N PHE A 163 4.81 -3.08 14.08
CA PHE A 163 5.55 -1.83 14.32
C PHE A 163 4.73 -0.59 13.93
N ILE A 164 4.00 -0.65 12.80
CA ILE A 164 3.09 0.43 12.39
C ILE A 164 1.97 0.60 13.41
N GLU A 165 1.31 -0.48 13.81
CA GLU A 165 0.26 -0.43 14.83
C GLU A 165 0.77 0.16 16.15
N SER A 166 1.96 -0.23 16.59
CA SER A 166 2.58 0.30 17.80
C SER A 166 2.83 1.80 17.70
N TYR A 167 3.30 2.29 16.55
CA TYR A 167 3.46 3.71 16.28
C TYR A 167 2.11 4.45 16.32
N LEU A 168 1.10 3.95 15.59
CA LEU A 168 -0.21 4.60 15.46
C LEU A 168 -0.97 4.64 16.80
N LEU A 169 -0.93 3.55 17.57
CA LEU A 169 -1.66 3.44 18.84
C LEU A 169 -0.97 4.16 20.00
N LYS A 170 0.35 4.10 20.07
CA LYS A 170 1.12 4.57 21.24
C LYS A 170 2.06 5.71 20.91
N LYS A 171 2.17 6.09 19.63
CA LYS A 171 3.09 7.13 19.14
C LYS A 171 4.54 6.89 19.57
N TYR A 172 4.97 5.64 19.53
CA TYR A 172 6.35 5.31 19.75
C TYR A 172 7.24 5.98 18.70
N ASP A 173 8.45 6.32 19.10
CA ASP A 173 9.43 6.92 18.21
C ASP A 173 9.68 6.01 16.99
N THR A 174 9.63 6.60 15.81
CA THR A 174 9.92 5.89 14.55
C THR A 174 11.40 5.90 14.20
N LYS A 175 12.22 6.55 15.04
CA LYS A 175 13.67 6.52 14.86
C LYS A 175 14.13 5.06 14.87
N ASP A 176 14.92 4.72 13.88
CA ASP A 176 15.51 3.39 13.75
C ASP A 176 14.48 2.23 13.58
N ILE A 177 13.23 2.55 13.19
CA ILE A 177 12.14 1.56 13.05
C ILE A 177 12.51 0.44 12.07
N VAL A 178 13.20 0.75 10.97
CA VAL A 178 13.66 -0.25 9.98
C VAL A 178 14.69 -1.18 10.62
N GLU A 179 15.72 -0.62 11.26
CA GLU A 179 16.78 -1.36 11.92
C GLU A 179 16.22 -2.27 13.03
N ASN A 180 15.31 -1.72 13.84
CA ASN A 180 14.67 -2.46 14.93
C ASN A 180 13.80 -3.62 14.40
N THR A 181 13.11 -3.43 13.29
CA THR A 181 12.32 -4.49 12.66
C THR A 181 13.23 -5.62 12.15
N ILE A 182 14.32 -5.27 11.45
CA ILE A 182 15.31 -6.22 10.96
C ILE A 182 15.94 -6.99 12.15
N LYS A 183 16.40 -6.27 13.17
CA LYS A 183 16.99 -6.89 14.36
C LYS A 183 16.03 -7.86 15.03
N LEU A 184 14.79 -7.45 15.26
CA LEU A 184 13.81 -8.29 15.93
C LEU A 184 13.47 -9.53 15.10
N PHE A 185 13.34 -9.39 13.79
CA PHE A 185 12.99 -10.50 12.90
C PHE A 185 14.11 -11.54 12.80
N PHE A 186 15.36 -11.10 12.60
CA PHE A 186 16.49 -12.01 12.34
C PHE A 186 17.18 -12.52 13.60
N TYR A 187 17.16 -11.76 14.69
CA TYR A 187 17.94 -12.05 15.90
C TYR A 187 17.08 -12.20 17.16
N GLY A 188 15.78 -11.81 17.11
CA GLY A 188 14.91 -11.84 18.28
C GLY A 188 15.22 -10.73 19.30
N ILE A 189 14.75 -10.94 20.55
CA ILE A 189 14.86 -9.94 21.65
C ILE A 189 16.18 -10.12 22.41
N GLU A 190 16.79 -11.30 22.37
CA GLU A 190 18.00 -11.58 23.12
C GLU A 190 19.22 -10.82 22.56
N LYS A 191 19.88 -10.07 23.42
CA LYS A 191 21.21 -9.55 23.10
C LYS A 191 22.20 -10.72 23.08
N LYS A 192 22.78 -10.99 21.93
CA LYS A 192 24.04 -11.75 21.88
C LYS A 192 25.19 -10.85 22.27
#